data_beb55e460cb3589a3dd1abb6d7f6c822
#
_entry.id   beb55e460cb3589a3dd1abb6d7f6c822
#
_cell.length_a   1.000
_cell.length_b   1.000
_cell.length_c   1.000
_cell.angle_alpha   90.00
_cell.angle_beta   90.00
_cell.angle_gamma   90.00
#
_symmetry.space_group_name_H-M   'P 1'
#
loop_
_entity.id
_entity.type
_entity.pdbx_description
1 polymer ?
#
loop_
_entity_poly.entity_id
_entity_poly.type
_entity_poly.pdbx_seq_one_letter_code
_entity_poly.pdbx_strand_id
1 'polypeptide(L)'
;MKSDNRTNGIEINNTKENDADINKINQNKINQKKIKINKKKCLIITAFIVVIIAALISVITSYFESAKRSLKTTDSVIAGKNINNKAVSDSVEYNGGQYVYNDDIVNILVLGVDSDLKVSEKQEKIGDMGQTDAIYLVSIDTKKHSLMVYAIPRDTMCEIDIYNEKGKLTGLMDAQLALQYNYALDCENSSRLSAEATSRLMYNIPVNRVCVFNCDAISVINDAVGGVEVTIENDFTDESGEVLEPEFYKGNTLKLTGEQAVTFVRERDCTIFKSAMDRVERQEQYISSLVTTVKSKLKRNPMTAISILDKLKESDCIYTDISSSELMYIAQIAVRTGFSMENVVTIPGEVHMGEQFEEYHTDSTALKKMILEKFYTKVK
;
A
#
# COMPACT_ATOMS: atom_id res chain seq x y z
N MET A 1 78.11 -47.06 62.08
CA MET A 1 77.45 -46.74 63.33
C MET A 1 76.53 -45.55 63.11
N LYS A 2 75.32 -45.67 63.50
CA LYS A 2 74.19 -44.76 63.30
C LYS A 2 74.38 -43.42 63.98
N SER A 3 73.97 -42.33 63.36
CA SER A 3 73.46 -41.14 64.09
C SER A 3 72.36 -40.46 63.32
N ASP A 4 71.29 -40.20 64.00
CA ASP A 4 70.07 -39.54 63.51
C ASP A 4 70.28 -38.08 63.11
N ASN A 5 69.51 -37.63 62.10
CA ASN A 5 69.24 -36.24 61.91
C ASN A 5 67.73 -36.07 61.71
N ARG A 6 67.03 -35.70 62.78
CA ARG A 6 65.70 -35.04 62.74
C ARG A 6 65.88 -33.65 63.30
N THR A 7 65.58 -32.64 62.46
CA THR A 7 64.95 -31.37 62.83
C THR A 7 65.09 -30.43 61.61
N ASN A 8 64.06 -30.11 60.95
CA ASN A 8 63.72 -28.83 60.39
C ASN A 8 62.56 -29.02 59.37
N GLY A 9 61.34 -28.91 59.83
CA GLY A 9 60.17 -29.10 59.00
C GLY A 9 58.89 -28.36 59.41
N ILE A 10 59.03 -27.28 60.22
CA ILE A 10 57.82 -26.64 60.80
C ILE A 10 57.68 -25.14 60.51
N GLU A 11 58.67 -24.43 59.91
CA GLU A 11 58.57 -22.97 59.76
C GLU A 11 58.22 -22.50 58.36
N ILE A 12 58.03 -23.35 57.37
CA ILE A 12 57.73 -22.92 55.96
C ILE A 12 56.22 -22.91 55.64
N ASN A 13 55.36 -23.50 56.41
CA ASN A 13 53.91 -23.55 56.14
C ASN A 13 53.11 -22.32 56.60
N ASN A 14 53.50 -21.55 57.56
CA ASN A 14 52.74 -20.40 58.06
C ASN A 14 52.87 -19.12 57.29
N THR A 15 53.92 -18.96 56.43
CA THR A 15 54.07 -17.78 55.56
C THR A 15 53.28 -17.90 54.26
N LYS A 16 53.05 -19.11 53.75
CA LYS A 16 52.27 -19.32 52.51
C LYS A 16 50.75 -19.19 52.70
N GLU A 17 50.22 -19.53 53.86
CA GLU A 17 48.80 -19.35 54.19
C GLU A 17 48.44 -17.86 54.39
N ASN A 18 49.26 -17.07 55.05
CA ASN A 18 49.03 -15.62 55.19
C ASN A 18 49.11 -14.86 53.88
N ASP A 19 50.02 -15.23 52.97
CA ASP A 19 50.09 -14.61 51.64
C ASP A 19 48.91 -14.97 50.76
N ALA A 20 48.37 -16.19 50.83
CA ALA A 20 47.18 -16.61 50.10
C ALA A 20 45.90 -15.87 50.57
N ASP A 21 45.76 -15.64 51.89
CA ASP A 21 44.62 -14.90 52.44
C ASP A 21 44.72 -13.39 52.14
N ILE A 22 45.92 -12.79 52.21
CA ILE A 22 46.12 -11.39 51.80
C ILE A 22 45.79 -11.20 50.31
N ASN A 23 46.21 -12.13 49.47
CA ASN A 23 45.87 -12.10 48.04
C ASN A 23 44.36 -12.28 47.78
N LYS A 24 43.63 -13.14 48.49
CA LYS A 24 42.19 -13.26 48.41
C LYS A 24 41.44 -12.00 48.86
N ILE A 25 41.89 -11.36 49.96
CA ILE A 25 41.31 -10.10 50.48
C ILE A 25 41.56 -8.96 49.47
N ASN A 26 42.75 -8.88 48.86
CA ASN A 26 43.04 -7.88 47.81
C ASN A 26 42.27 -8.12 46.50
N GLN A 27 42.13 -9.36 46.08
CA GLN A 27 41.32 -9.73 44.91
C GLN A 27 39.81 -9.40 45.16
N ASN A 28 39.30 -9.67 46.34
CA ASN A 28 37.92 -9.32 46.69
C ASN A 28 37.69 -7.79 46.78
N LYS A 29 38.64 -7.01 47.29
CA LYS A 29 38.60 -5.53 47.28
C LYS A 29 38.67 -4.95 45.88
N ILE A 30 39.48 -5.54 44.99
CA ILE A 30 39.59 -5.15 43.58
C ILE A 30 38.27 -5.49 42.84
N ASN A 31 37.71 -6.68 43.08
CA ASN A 31 36.45 -7.10 42.46
C ASN A 31 35.26 -6.27 42.95
N GLN A 32 35.18 -5.95 44.23
CA GLN A 32 34.14 -5.04 44.75
C GLN A 32 34.28 -3.61 44.20
N LYS A 33 35.50 -3.09 44.01
CA LYS A 33 35.73 -1.79 43.35
C LYS A 33 35.34 -1.83 41.89
N LYS A 34 35.67 -2.89 41.13
CA LYS A 34 35.26 -3.10 39.74
C LYS A 34 33.76 -3.20 39.61
N ILE A 35 33.05 -3.90 40.48
CA ILE A 35 31.58 -4.02 40.49
C ILE A 35 30.91 -2.68 40.77
N LYS A 36 31.42 -1.86 41.70
CA LYS A 36 30.89 -0.50 41.96
C LYS A 36 31.10 0.45 40.79
N ILE A 37 32.25 0.39 40.13
CA ILE A 37 32.53 1.22 38.95
C ILE A 37 31.64 0.80 37.76
N ASN A 38 31.34 -0.50 37.58
CA ASN A 38 30.47 -1.00 36.54
C ASN A 38 29.00 -0.57 36.73
N LYS A 39 28.48 -0.55 37.99
CA LYS A 39 27.09 -0.12 38.25
C LYS A 39 26.84 1.35 37.85
N LYS A 40 27.74 2.27 38.19
CA LYS A 40 27.63 3.69 37.77
C LYS A 40 27.79 3.88 36.26
N LYS A 41 28.75 3.20 35.62
CA LYS A 41 28.91 3.23 34.18
C LYS A 41 27.67 2.62 33.45
N CYS A 42 27.15 1.51 33.97
CA CYS A 42 25.95 0.88 33.44
C CYS A 42 24.73 1.84 33.55
N LEU A 43 24.53 2.55 34.66
CA LEU A 43 23.45 3.52 34.82
C LEU A 43 23.56 4.69 33.82
N ILE A 44 24.76 5.22 33.60
CA ILE A 44 24.99 6.31 32.62
C ILE A 44 24.73 5.83 31.20
N ILE A 45 25.20 4.63 30.83
CA ILE A 45 24.95 4.03 29.51
C ILE A 45 23.44 3.80 29.31
N THR A 46 22.73 3.28 30.31
CA THR A 46 21.29 3.07 30.25
C THR A 46 20.55 4.40 30.07
N ALA A 47 20.90 5.45 30.81
CA ALA A 47 20.32 6.78 30.66
C ALA A 47 20.57 7.36 29.25
N PHE A 48 21.77 7.19 28.72
CA PHE A 48 22.13 7.63 27.37
C PHE A 48 21.33 6.89 26.29
N ILE A 49 21.15 5.57 26.43
CA ILE A 49 20.30 4.74 25.55
C ILE A 49 18.85 5.23 25.59
N VAL A 50 18.30 5.52 26.76
CA VAL A 50 16.93 6.04 26.89
C VAL A 50 16.76 7.39 26.18
N VAL A 51 17.74 8.29 26.31
CA VAL A 51 17.72 9.60 25.61
C VAL A 51 17.79 9.41 24.10
N ILE A 52 18.65 8.50 23.60
CA ILE A 52 18.72 8.19 22.17
C ILE A 52 17.38 7.61 21.66
N ILE A 53 16.80 6.68 22.40
CA ILE A 53 15.50 6.08 22.04
C ILE A 53 14.41 7.17 22.00
N ALA A 54 14.35 8.05 23.00
CA ALA A 54 13.40 9.15 23.04
C ALA A 54 13.59 10.13 21.86
N ALA A 55 14.83 10.45 21.50
CA ALA A 55 15.15 11.27 20.33
C ALA A 55 14.74 10.58 19.04
N LEU A 56 15.01 9.28 18.87
CA LEU A 56 14.59 8.50 17.71
C LEU A 56 13.06 8.44 17.58
N ILE A 57 12.34 8.22 18.69
CA ILE A 57 10.87 8.25 18.70
C ILE A 57 10.37 9.62 18.26
N SER A 58 10.96 10.71 18.75
CA SER A 58 10.59 12.08 18.38
C SER A 58 10.81 12.35 16.88
N VAL A 59 11.92 11.88 16.30
CA VAL A 59 12.19 11.99 14.87
C VAL A 59 11.18 11.19 14.06
N ILE A 60 10.91 9.94 14.45
CA ILE A 60 9.93 9.07 13.77
C ILE A 60 8.53 9.69 13.81
N THR A 61 8.09 10.18 14.98
CA THR A 61 6.76 10.82 15.10
C THR A 61 6.67 12.08 14.26
N SER A 62 7.72 12.91 14.25
CA SER A 62 7.79 14.12 13.42
C SER A 62 7.74 13.78 11.92
N TYR A 63 8.41 12.71 11.49
CA TYR A 63 8.38 12.22 10.12
C TYR A 63 6.97 11.81 9.68
N PHE A 64 6.25 11.04 10.50
CA PHE A 64 4.87 10.64 10.19
C PHE A 64 3.87 11.80 10.23
N GLU A 65 4.02 12.73 11.17
CA GLU A 65 3.19 13.93 11.20
C GLU A 65 3.43 14.85 9.99
N SER A 66 4.68 14.93 9.49
CA SER A 66 4.99 15.64 8.26
C SER A 66 4.34 14.98 7.04
N ALA A 67 4.43 13.65 6.91
CA ALA A 67 3.80 12.88 5.84
C ALA A 67 2.27 13.04 5.86
N LYS A 68 1.65 12.95 7.05
CA LYS A 68 0.22 13.20 7.24
C LYS A 68 -0.20 14.60 6.80
N ARG A 69 0.59 15.62 7.17
CA ARG A 69 0.32 17.02 6.75
C ARG A 69 0.45 17.18 5.24
N SER A 70 1.48 16.59 4.63
CA SER A 70 1.70 16.63 3.17
C SER A 70 0.52 16.04 2.41
N LEU A 71 -0.02 14.90 2.84
CA LEU A 71 -1.21 14.28 2.24
C LEU A 71 -2.47 15.17 2.34
N LYS A 72 -2.56 16.00 3.38
CA LYS A 72 -3.74 16.86 3.67
C LYS A 72 -3.63 18.27 3.10
N THR A 73 -2.48 18.68 2.55
CA THR A 73 -2.32 20.06 2.02
C THR A 73 -3.24 20.30 0.83
N THR A 74 -3.82 21.47 0.77
CA THR A 74 -4.71 21.90 -0.32
C THR A 74 -4.01 21.88 -1.68
N ASP A 75 -2.71 22.17 -1.71
CA ASP A 75 -1.90 22.15 -2.95
C ASP A 75 -1.66 20.74 -3.49
N SER A 76 -1.92 19.71 -2.68
CA SER A 76 -1.81 18.30 -3.07
C SER A 76 -3.10 17.73 -3.66
N VAL A 77 -4.20 18.48 -3.67
CA VAL A 77 -5.47 18.01 -4.24
C VAL A 77 -5.41 18.12 -5.76
N ILE A 78 -5.47 16.98 -6.44
CA ILE A 78 -5.41 16.90 -7.91
C ILE A 78 -6.75 17.26 -8.53
N ALA A 79 -7.85 16.81 -7.91
CA ALA A 79 -9.21 16.99 -8.39
C ALA A 79 -10.17 17.28 -7.21
N GLY A 80 -11.37 17.79 -7.52
CA GLY A 80 -12.37 18.14 -6.50
C GLY A 80 -12.20 19.52 -5.89
N LYS A 81 -11.30 20.35 -6.42
CA LYS A 81 -11.29 21.79 -6.15
C LYS A 81 -12.43 22.42 -6.93
N ASN A 82 -13.37 23.03 -6.22
CA ASN A 82 -14.33 23.90 -6.87
C ASN A 82 -13.57 24.93 -7.73
N ILE A 83 -13.95 25.10 -8.99
CA ILE A 83 -13.35 26.02 -9.98
C ILE A 83 -13.16 27.44 -9.44
N ASN A 84 -13.81 27.76 -8.32
CA ASN A 84 -13.80 29.09 -7.66
C ASN A 84 -12.93 29.15 -6.39
N ASN A 85 -11.95 28.26 -6.18
CA ASN A 85 -11.09 28.24 -4.99
C ASN A 85 -11.85 28.16 -3.64
N LYS A 86 -13.13 27.86 -3.62
CA LYS A 86 -13.82 27.52 -2.41
C LYS A 86 -13.54 26.05 -2.10
N ALA A 87 -12.82 25.83 -1.02
CA ALA A 87 -12.68 24.50 -0.43
C ALA A 87 -14.06 23.84 -0.31
N VAL A 88 -14.11 22.51 -0.28
CA VAL A 88 -15.29 21.68 0.02
C VAL A 88 -15.92 22.01 1.41
N SER A 89 -15.77 23.24 1.88
CA SER A 89 -16.17 23.72 3.21
C SER A 89 -17.65 24.09 3.32
N ASP A 90 -18.40 24.05 2.21
CA ASP A 90 -19.81 24.38 2.28
C ASP A 90 -20.60 23.17 2.75
N SER A 91 -21.39 23.33 3.81
CA SER A 91 -22.25 22.29 4.33
C SER A 91 -23.27 21.87 3.26
N VAL A 92 -23.42 20.58 3.10
CA VAL A 92 -24.42 19.96 2.23
C VAL A 92 -25.68 19.68 3.05
N GLU A 93 -26.83 20.14 2.60
CA GLU A 93 -28.10 19.80 3.20
C GLU A 93 -28.66 18.52 2.55
N TYR A 94 -29.00 17.54 3.38
CA TYR A 94 -29.62 16.29 2.94
C TYR A 94 -30.57 15.75 4.00
N ASN A 95 -31.82 15.47 3.60
CA ASN A 95 -32.87 14.95 4.48
C ASN A 95 -33.02 15.73 5.82
N GLY A 96 -32.95 17.07 5.76
CA GLY A 96 -33.05 17.94 6.93
C GLY A 96 -31.85 17.94 7.87
N GLY A 97 -30.76 17.31 7.48
CA GLY A 97 -29.46 17.36 8.17
C GLY A 97 -28.44 18.19 7.41
N GLN A 98 -27.55 18.86 8.13
CA GLN A 98 -26.39 19.54 7.56
C GLN A 98 -25.14 18.66 7.72
N TYR A 99 -24.36 18.55 6.66
CA TYR A 99 -23.16 17.70 6.58
C TYR A 99 -21.97 18.54 6.11
N VAL A 100 -20.82 18.35 6.74
CA VAL A 100 -19.56 18.99 6.38
C VAL A 100 -18.55 17.91 6.01
N TYR A 101 -17.78 18.12 4.94
CA TYR A 101 -16.73 17.19 4.53
C TYR A 101 -15.74 16.97 5.67
N ASN A 102 -15.31 15.74 5.85
CA ASN A 102 -14.32 15.37 6.87
C ASN A 102 -12.91 15.58 6.32
N ASP A 103 -12.29 16.73 6.63
CA ASP A 103 -10.93 17.10 6.18
C ASP A 103 -9.83 16.14 6.69
N ASP A 104 -10.16 15.21 7.59
CA ASP A 104 -9.23 14.16 8.01
C ASP A 104 -9.16 13.00 7.02
N ILE A 105 -10.00 12.99 5.97
CA ILE A 105 -9.98 11.99 4.90
C ILE A 105 -9.03 12.43 3.79
N VAL A 106 -8.17 11.50 3.39
CA VAL A 106 -7.29 11.59 2.22
C VAL A 106 -7.70 10.52 1.23
N ASN A 107 -7.90 10.90 -0.02
CA ASN A 107 -8.30 9.99 -1.09
C ASN A 107 -7.17 9.83 -2.11
N ILE A 108 -6.87 8.59 -2.45
CA ILE A 108 -5.85 8.20 -3.42
C ILE A 108 -6.55 7.42 -4.53
N LEU A 109 -6.46 7.90 -5.76
CA LEU A 109 -6.97 7.17 -6.91
C LEU A 109 -5.89 6.19 -7.40
N VAL A 110 -6.25 4.92 -7.43
CA VAL A 110 -5.39 3.84 -7.91
C VAL A 110 -5.96 3.32 -9.22
N LEU A 111 -5.15 3.35 -10.28
CA LEU A 111 -5.53 2.97 -11.64
C LEU A 111 -4.64 1.81 -12.10
N GLY A 112 -5.25 0.76 -12.63
CA GLY A 112 -4.59 -0.29 -13.39
C GLY A 112 -4.92 -0.10 -14.87
N VAL A 113 -3.90 0.14 -15.70
CA VAL A 113 -4.08 0.38 -17.14
C VAL A 113 -3.74 -0.91 -17.88
N ASP A 114 -4.65 -1.34 -18.77
CA ASP A 114 -4.39 -2.43 -19.70
C ASP A 114 -3.53 -1.94 -20.86
N SER A 115 -2.25 -1.80 -20.58
CA SER A 115 -1.24 -1.34 -21.54
C SER A 115 0.11 -1.91 -21.19
N ASP A 116 0.87 -2.33 -22.19
CA ASP A 116 2.27 -2.74 -22.08
C ASP A 116 3.23 -1.53 -22.23
N LEU A 117 2.70 -0.31 -22.40
CA LEU A 117 3.48 0.91 -22.44
C LEU A 117 4.15 1.17 -21.09
N LYS A 118 5.39 1.63 -21.11
CA LYS A 118 6.05 2.13 -19.92
C LYS A 118 5.37 3.41 -19.43
N VAL A 119 5.25 3.60 -18.11
CA VAL A 119 4.53 4.76 -17.58
C VAL A 119 5.22 6.10 -17.87
N SER A 120 6.50 6.10 -18.21
CA SER A 120 7.25 7.28 -18.66
C SER A 120 7.08 7.62 -20.12
N GLU A 121 6.51 6.69 -20.93
CA GLU A 121 6.31 6.91 -22.36
C GLU A 121 5.22 7.94 -22.63
N LYS A 122 5.48 8.79 -23.62
CA LYS A 122 4.51 9.76 -24.14
C LYS A 122 4.00 9.30 -25.49
N GLN A 123 2.71 9.48 -25.68
CA GLN A 123 2.06 9.15 -26.95
C GLN A 123 1.98 10.38 -27.87
N GLU A 124 1.96 10.14 -29.17
CA GLU A 124 1.84 11.20 -30.17
C GLU A 124 0.37 11.58 -30.42
N LYS A 125 -0.57 10.67 -30.11
CA LYS A 125 -1.99 10.86 -30.38
C LYS A 125 -2.83 10.56 -29.15
N ILE A 126 -3.90 11.32 -29.00
CA ILE A 126 -4.98 11.00 -28.07
C ILE A 126 -5.66 9.72 -28.58
N GLY A 127 -5.87 8.80 -27.66
CA GLY A 127 -6.41 7.47 -27.97
C GLY A 127 -5.42 6.32 -27.82
N ASP A 128 -4.13 6.60 -27.64
CA ASP A 128 -3.07 5.59 -27.62
C ASP A 128 -2.56 5.25 -26.20
N MET A 129 -3.11 5.88 -25.14
CA MET A 129 -2.67 5.65 -23.75
C MET A 129 -3.24 4.36 -23.13
N GLY A 130 -4.22 3.72 -23.76
CA GLY A 130 -4.93 2.58 -23.19
C GLY A 130 -6.11 2.97 -22.30
N GLN A 131 -6.72 1.99 -21.63
CA GLN A 131 -7.89 2.16 -20.78
C GLN A 131 -7.58 1.68 -19.38
N THR A 132 -8.30 2.24 -18.38
CA THR A 132 -8.18 1.79 -17.00
C THR A 132 -9.13 0.62 -16.72
N ASP A 133 -8.60 -0.58 -16.58
CA ASP A 133 -9.36 -1.80 -16.28
C ASP A 133 -9.65 -1.95 -14.79
N ALA A 134 -8.83 -1.32 -13.96
CA ALA A 134 -8.98 -1.32 -12.50
C ALA A 134 -9.00 0.13 -11.98
N ILE A 135 -10.08 0.51 -11.31
CA ILE A 135 -10.25 1.86 -10.75
C ILE A 135 -10.66 1.72 -9.30
N TYR A 136 -9.79 2.16 -8.39
CA TYR A 136 -10.03 2.12 -6.96
C TYR A 136 -9.79 3.48 -6.32
N LEU A 137 -10.72 3.92 -5.47
CA LEU A 137 -10.52 5.08 -4.62
C LEU A 137 -10.20 4.60 -3.19
N VAL A 138 -8.96 4.76 -2.78
CA VAL A 138 -8.47 4.41 -1.44
C VAL A 138 -8.66 5.62 -0.55
N SER A 139 -9.53 5.50 0.46
CA SER A 139 -9.87 6.57 1.40
C SER A 139 -9.32 6.26 2.79
N ILE A 140 -8.52 7.17 3.31
CA ILE A 140 -7.82 7.04 4.59
C ILE A 140 -8.31 8.14 5.53
N ASP A 141 -9.00 7.76 6.62
CA ASP A 141 -9.27 8.68 7.73
C ASP A 141 -8.01 8.75 8.61
N THR A 142 -7.28 9.84 8.49
CA THR A 142 -6.00 10.06 9.19
C THR A 142 -6.16 10.29 10.69
N LYS A 143 -7.36 10.58 11.17
CA LYS A 143 -7.68 10.76 12.59
C LYS A 143 -8.14 9.45 13.24
N LYS A 144 -9.05 8.73 12.56
CA LYS A 144 -9.54 7.43 13.05
C LYS A 144 -8.57 6.30 12.75
N HIS A 145 -7.55 6.55 11.89
CA HIS A 145 -6.64 5.54 11.37
C HIS A 145 -7.39 4.38 10.73
N SER A 146 -8.40 4.67 9.91
CA SER A 146 -9.15 3.68 9.15
C SER A 146 -8.89 3.82 7.65
N LEU A 147 -8.99 2.70 6.93
CA LEU A 147 -8.78 2.62 5.49
C LEU A 147 -9.95 1.86 4.86
N MET A 148 -10.54 2.44 3.82
CA MET A 148 -11.56 1.83 2.97
C MET A 148 -11.14 1.96 1.50
N VAL A 149 -11.54 1.01 0.69
CA VAL A 149 -11.31 1.02 -0.76
C VAL A 149 -12.66 0.95 -1.46
N TYR A 150 -12.92 1.91 -2.32
CA TYR A 150 -14.12 1.93 -3.16
C TYR A 150 -13.73 1.46 -4.56
N ALA A 151 -14.21 0.29 -4.95
CA ALA A 151 -14.06 -0.23 -6.30
C ALA A 151 -15.07 0.47 -7.22
N ILE A 152 -14.60 1.04 -8.30
CA ILE A 152 -15.40 1.72 -9.31
C ILE A 152 -15.31 0.86 -10.57
N PRO A 153 -16.42 0.21 -10.99
CA PRO A 153 -16.41 -0.58 -12.22
C PRO A 153 -15.93 0.26 -13.41
N ARG A 154 -15.08 -0.32 -14.26
CA ARG A 154 -14.49 0.37 -15.41
C ARG A 154 -15.54 0.94 -16.36
N ASP A 155 -16.65 0.24 -16.48
CA ASP A 155 -17.76 0.56 -17.39
C ASP A 155 -18.77 1.54 -16.76
N THR A 156 -18.41 2.19 -15.64
CA THR A 156 -19.26 3.19 -14.98
C THR A 156 -19.49 4.39 -15.89
N MET A 157 -20.76 4.63 -16.22
CA MET A 157 -21.18 5.78 -17.01
C MET A 157 -21.10 7.06 -16.21
N CYS A 158 -20.36 8.05 -16.72
CA CYS A 158 -20.19 9.35 -16.11
C CYS A 158 -19.74 10.39 -17.13
N GLU A 159 -19.79 11.68 -16.75
CA GLU A 159 -19.25 12.76 -17.58
C GLU A 159 -17.73 12.68 -17.64
N ILE A 160 -17.18 12.48 -18.83
CA ILE A 160 -15.74 12.53 -19.14
C ILE A 160 -15.39 13.72 -20.02
N ASP A 161 -14.16 14.21 -19.90
CA ASP A 161 -13.62 15.31 -20.71
C ASP A 161 -13.14 14.78 -22.06
N ILE A 162 -13.63 15.38 -23.15
CA ILE A 162 -13.31 15.02 -24.51
C ILE A 162 -12.32 16.01 -25.11
N TYR A 163 -11.20 15.52 -25.57
CA TYR A 163 -10.16 16.29 -26.24
C TYR A 163 -10.05 15.91 -27.70
N ASN A 164 -9.82 16.90 -28.57
CA ASN A 164 -9.53 16.63 -29.98
C ASN A 164 -8.06 16.21 -30.17
N GLU A 165 -7.71 15.80 -31.41
CA GLU A 165 -6.33 15.37 -31.76
C GLU A 165 -5.25 16.43 -31.46
N LYS A 166 -5.62 17.71 -31.32
CA LYS A 166 -4.71 18.82 -30.98
C LYS A 166 -4.59 19.02 -29.47
N GLY A 167 -5.15 18.16 -28.65
CA GLY A 167 -5.15 18.28 -27.19
C GLY A 167 -6.01 19.43 -26.65
N LYS A 168 -7.00 19.91 -27.42
CA LYS A 168 -7.93 20.94 -26.98
C LYS A 168 -9.22 20.29 -26.46
N LEU A 169 -9.62 20.69 -25.25
CA LEU A 169 -10.91 20.32 -24.66
C LEU A 169 -12.06 20.77 -25.57
N THR A 170 -12.94 19.87 -25.96
CA THR A 170 -14.09 20.11 -26.85
C THR A 170 -15.43 20.06 -26.11
N GLY A 171 -15.49 19.41 -24.95
CA GLY A 171 -16.69 19.31 -24.12
C GLY A 171 -16.65 18.13 -23.17
N LEU A 172 -17.81 17.84 -22.59
CA LEU A 172 -18.07 16.68 -21.78
C LEU A 172 -18.94 15.69 -22.57
N MET A 173 -18.77 14.41 -22.32
CA MET A 173 -19.60 13.34 -22.85
C MET A 173 -19.91 12.34 -21.75
N ASP A 174 -21.10 11.81 -21.73
CA ASP A 174 -21.45 10.68 -20.88
C ASP A 174 -20.92 9.38 -21.51
N ALA A 175 -19.94 8.77 -20.85
CA ALA A 175 -19.25 7.58 -21.34
C ALA A 175 -18.65 6.78 -20.18
N GLN A 176 -18.09 5.61 -20.48
CA GLN A 176 -17.41 4.76 -19.50
C GLN A 176 -16.19 5.48 -18.90
N LEU A 177 -16.07 5.48 -17.58
CA LEU A 177 -14.97 6.13 -16.85
C LEU A 177 -13.58 5.64 -17.32
N ALA A 178 -13.46 4.35 -17.67
CA ALA A 178 -12.22 3.77 -18.18
C ALA A 178 -11.63 4.52 -19.37
N LEU A 179 -12.47 5.13 -20.19
CA LEU A 179 -12.05 5.85 -21.42
C LEU A 179 -11.38 7.19 -21.11
N GLN A 180 -11.62 7.78 -19.94
CA GLN A 180 -11.07 9.09 -19.59
C GLN A 180 -9.53 9.13 -19.63
N TYR A 181 -8.89 8.03 -19.23
CA TYR A 181 -7.43 7.91 -19.21
C TYR A 181 -6.80 8.12 -20.61
N ASN A 182 -7.53 7.76 -21.65
CA ASN A 182 -7.07 7.80 -23.04
C ASN A 182 -7.10 9.20 -23.68
N TYR A 183 -7.59 10.22 -22.97
CA TYR A 183 -7.72 11.59 -23.49
C TYR A 183 -6.53 12.50 -23.20
N ALA A 184 -5.38 11.96 -22.79
CA ALA A 184 -4.13 12.71 -22.71
C ALA A 184 -2.99 11.98 -23.43
N LEU A 185 -1.78 12.54 -23.40
CA LEU A 185 -0.63 12.04 -24.14
C LEU A 185 0.45 11.44 -23.23
N ASP A 186 0.27 11.53 -21.93
CA ASP A 186 1.18 11.00 -20.93
C ASP A 186 0.43 10.57 -19.66
N CYS A 187 1.09 9.73 -18.87
CA CYS A 187 0.52 9.12 -17.66
C CYS A 187 0.08 10.16 -16.62
N GLU A 188 0.85 11.25 -16.44
CA GLU A 188 0.53 12.31 -15.48
C GLU A 188 -0.78 13.00 -15.83
N ASN A 189 -0.93 13.46 -17.08
CA ASN A 189 -2.14 14.13 -17.53
C ASN A 189 -3.33 13.17 -17.62
N SER A 190 -3.13 11.92 -18.08
CA SER A 190 -4.17 10.88 -18.12
C SER A 190 -4.72 10.57 -16.74
N SER A 191 -3.83 10.42 -15.75
CA SER A 191 -4.24 10.17 -14.36
C SER A 191 -4.96 11.36 -13.73
N ARG A 192 -4.55 12.61 -14.05
CA ARG A 192 -5.25 13.82 -13.61
C ARG A 192 -6.66 13.90 -14.18
N LEU A 193 -6.84 13.66 -15.47
CA LEU A 193 -8.18 13.63 -16.09
C LEU A 193 -9.07 12.55 -15.44
N SER A 194 -8.52 11.34 -15.22
CA SER A 194 -9.25 10.27 -14.54
C SER A 194 -9.62 10.64 -13.11
N ALA A 195 -8.76 11.37 -12.40
CA ALA A 195 -9.06 11.88 -11.05
C ALA A 195 -10.17 12.94 -11.07
N GLU A 196 -10.19 13.83 -12.07
CA GLU A 196 -11.23 14.83 -12.26
C GLU A 196 -12.60 14.18 -12.54
N ALA A 197 -12.65 13.20 -13.45
CA ALA A 197 -13.87 12.47 -13.76
C ALA A 197 -14.35 11.64 -12.55
N THR A 198 -13.45 10.96 -11.85
CA THR A 198 -13.76 10.20 -10.62
C THR A 198 -14.30 11.13 -9.53
N SER A 199 -13.69 12.30 -9.34
CA SER A 199 -14.17 13.29 -8.38
C SER A 199 -15.59 13.75 -8.73
N ARG A 200 -15.88 14.08 -10.00
CA ARG A 200 -17.23 14.45 -10.45
C ARG A 200 -18.25 13.34 -10.16
N LEU A 201 -17.94 12.10 -10.54
CA LEU A 201 -18.76 10.92 -10.27
C LEU A 201 -19.08 10.79 -8.77
N MET A 202 -18.09 11.06 -7.91
CA MET A 202 -18.18 10.96 -6.45
C MET A 202 -18.61 12.28 -5.79
N TYR A 203 -19.43 13.10 -6.46
CA TYR A 203 -19.97 14.38 -5.96
C TYR A 203 -18.89 15.37 -5.52
N ASN A 204 -17.84 15.48 -6.30
CA ASN A 204 -16.70 16.41 -6.11
C ASN A 204 -15.90 16.19 -4.82
N ILE A 205 -15.85 14.96 -4.29
CA ILE A 205 -14.91 14.68 -3.21
C ILE A 205 -13.47 14.89 -3.70
N PRO A 206 -12.57 15.42 -2.85
CA PRO A 206 -11.19 15.64 -3.27
C PRO A 206 -10.47 14.32 -3.55
N VAL A 207 -9.62 14.31 -4.60
CA VAL A 207 -8.61 13.28 -4.86
C VAL A 207 -7.25 13.90 -4.60
N ASN A 208 -6.52 13.39 -3.61
CA ASN A 208 -5.28 13.98 -3.12
C ASN A 208 -4.04 13.46 -3.87
N ARG A 209 -4.04 12.18 -4.25
CA ARG A 209 -2.92 11.50 -4.90
C ARG A 209 -3.41 10.53 -5.95
N VAL A 210 -2.51 10.20 -6.88
CA VAL A 210 -2.75 9.14 -7.86
C VAL A 210 -1.64 8.10 -7.80
N CYS A 211 -2.01 6.90 -8.21
CA CYS A 211 -1.10 5.79 -8.40
C CYS A 211 -1.56 4.98 -9.60
N VAL A 212 -0.73 4.90 -10.64
CA VAL A 212 -1.05 4.21 -11.90
C VAL A 212 -0.09 3.05 -12.08
N PHE A 213 -0.63 1.89 -12.41
CA PHE A 213 0.12 0.68 -12.72
C PHE A 213 -0.18 0.24 -14.15
N ASN A 214 0.84 -0.17 -14.89
CA ASN A 214 0.67 -0.93 -16.12
C ASN A 214 0.64 -2.44 -15.83
N CYS A 215 0.48 -3.26 -16.87
CA CYS A 215 0.38 -4.71 -16.72
C CYS A 215 1.63 -5.36 -16.10
N ASP A 216 2.83 -4.83 -16.36
CA ASP A 216 4.09 -5.36 -15.84
C ASP A 216 4.18 -5.30 -14.31
N ALA A 217 3.43 -4.39 -13.68
CA ALA A 217 3.45 -4.22 -12.23
C ALA A 217 3.09 -5.49 -11.46
N ILE A 218 2.25 -6.36 -12.02
CA ILE A 218 1.84 -7.64 -11.39
C ILE A 218 3.08 -8.51 -11.15
N SER A 219 3.90 -8.72 -12.19
CA SER A 219 5.14 -9.49 -12.12
C SER A 219 6.12 -8.89 -11.10
N VAL A 220 6.35 -7.58 -11.21
CA VAL A 220 7.31 -6.86 -10.35
C VAL A 220 6.90 -6.90 -8.89
N ILE A 221 5.61 -6.68 -8.57
CA ILE A 221 5.10 -6.75 -7.19
C ILE A 221 5.22 -8.18 -6.66
N ASN A 222 4.83 -9.18 -7.44
CA ASN A 222 4.91 -10.58 -7.05
C ASN A 222 6.34 -10.96 -6.65
N ASP A 223 7.32 -10.63 -7.46
CA ASP A 223 8.72 -10.93 -7.19
C ASP A 223 9.30 -10.08 -6.05
N ALA A 224 8.90 -8.82 -5.93
CA ALA A 224 9.30 -7.95 -4.84
C ALA A 224 8.84 -8.48 -3.47
N VAL A 225 7.67 -9.11 -3.42
CA VAL A 225 7.19 -9.78 -2.20
C VAL A 225 7.72 -11.21 -2.07
N GLY A 226 8.54 -11.67 -3.02
CA GLY A 226 9.16 -13.00 -3.01
C GLY A 226 8.18 -14.12 -3.34
N GLY A 227 7.19 -13.85 -4.18
CA GLY A 227 6.18 -14.78 -4.65
C GLY A 227 4.91 -14.80 -3.79
N VAL A 228 3.77 -14.88 -4.44
CA VAL A 228 2.44 -15.03 -3.84
C VAL A 228 2.02 -16.48 -3.92
N GLU A 229 1.52 -17.03 -2.81
CA GLU A 229 1.04 -18.41 -2.75
C GLU A 229 -0.45 -18.48 -3.11
N VAL A 230 -0.79 -19.35 -4.05
CA VAL A 230 -2.16 -19.63 -4.49
C VAL A 230 -2.40 -21.13 -4.57
N THR A 231 -3.65 -21.55 -4.40
CA THR A 231 -4.07 -22.93 -4.62
C THR A 231 -4.87 -22.99 -5.91
N ILE A 232 -4.51 -23.90 -6.82
CA ILE A 232 -5.18 -24.06 -8.11
C ILE A 232 -6.51 -24.78 -7.89
N GLU A 233 -7.62 -24.08 -8.13
CA GLU A 233 -8.97 -24.61 -7.89
C GLU A 233 -9.48 -25.43 -9.06
N ASN A 234 -9.09 -25.09 -10.29
CA ASN A 234 -9.40 -25.82 -11.53
C ASN A 234 -8.15 -25.92 -12.39
N ASP A 235 -8.03 -26.97 -13.19
CA ASP A 235 -6.95 -27.09 -14.17
C ASP A 235 -6.97 -25.86 -15.09
N PHE A 236 -5.81 -25.24 -15.29
CA PHE A 236 -5.70 -24.02 -16.06
C PHE A 236 -5.11 -24.36 -17.42
N THR A 237 -5.99 -24.46 -18.43
CA THR A 237 -5.66 -24.92 -19.77
C THR A 237 -5.64 -23.78 -20.79
N ASP A 238 -4.88 -23.99 -21.84
CA ASP A 238 -4.95 -23.18 -23.08
C ASP A 238 -6.11 -23.63 -23.98
N GLU A 239 -6.20 -23.01 -25.17
CA GLU A 239 -7.24 -23.34 -26.18
C GLU A 239 -7.13 -24.79 -26.74
N SER A 240 -6.00 -25.46 -26.59
CA SER A 240 -5.81 -26.87 -26.97
C SER A 240 -6.25 -27.85 -25.90
N GLY A 241 -6.54 -27.35 -24.67
CA GLY A 241 -6.84 -28.14 -23.49
C GLY A 241 -5.58 -28.66 -22.77
N GLU A 242 -4.40 -28.17 -23.14
CA GLU A 242 -3.17 -28.44 -22.40
C GLU A 242 -3.03 -27.45 -21.23
N VAL A 243 -2.50 -27.94 -20.10
CA VAL A 243 -2.24 -27.07 -18.93
C VAL A 243 -1.13 -26.11 -19.28
N LEU A 244 -1.39 -24.79 -19.15
CA LEU A 244 -0.50 -23.70 -19.55
C LEU A 244 0.88 -23.78 -18.90
N GLU A 245 0.92 -24.13 -17.64
CA GLU A 245 2.14 -24.35 -16.87
C GLU A 245 2.09 -25.74 -16.26
N PRO A 246 3.17 -26.52 -16.25
CA PRO A 246 3.16 -27.90 -15.74
C PRO A 246 2.66 -28.04 -14.30
N GLU A 247 2.71 -26.96 -13.52
CA GLU A 247 2.29 -26.93 -12.14
C GLU A 247 0.84 -26.49 -11.93
N PHE A 248 0.16 -25.95 -12.95
CA PHE A 248 -1.20 -25.39 -12.84
C PHE A 248 -2.31 -26.44 -12.86
N TYR A 249 -2.05 -27.57 -12.20
CA TYR A 249 -3.06 -28.59 -11.99
C TYR A 249 -3.88 -28.34 -10.72
N LYS A 250 -5.15 -28.67 -10.79
CA LYS A 250 -6.08 -28.58 -9.67
C LYS A 250 -5.53 -29.25 -8.41
N GLY A 251 -5.63 -28.52 -7.30
CA GLY A 251 -5.21 -28.97 -5.97
C GLY A 251 -3.75 -28.65 -5.64
N ASN A 252 -2.94 -28.22 -6.62
CA ASN A 252 -1.59 -27.75 -6.34
C ASN A 252 -1.61 -26.41 -5.63
N THR A 253 -0.72 -26.26 -4.65
CA THR A 253 -0.45 -24.97 -4.00
C THR A 253 0.92 -24.49 -4.48
N LEU A 254 0.95 -23.35 -5.13
CA LEU A 254 2.12 -22.79 -5.80
C LEU A 254 2.48 -21.44 -5.24
N LYS A 255 3.77 -21.24 -5.13
CA LYS A 255 4.34 -19.92 -4.91
C LYS A 255 4.76 -19.35 -6.25
N LEU A 256 3.93 -18.49 -6.81
CA LEU A 256 4.08 -17.98 -8.16
C LEU A 256 5.34 -17.15 -8.35
N THR A 257 6.02 -17.33 -9.47
CA THR A 257 6.97 -16.35 -10.02
C THR A 257 6.21 -15.17 -10.60
N GLY A 258 6.91 -14.07 -10.95
CA GLY A 258 6.26 -12.92 -11.57
C GLY A 258 5.54 -13.26 -12.88
N GLU A 259 6.16 -14.06 -13.75
CA GLU A 259 5.56 -14.53 -15.01
C GLU A 259 4.35 -15.40 -14.75
N GLN A 260 4.45 -16.36 -13.84
CA GLN A 260 3.33 -17.22 -13.46
C GLN A 260 2.17 -16.41 -12.85
N ALA A 261 2.46 -15.34 -12.11
CA ALA A 261 1.43 -14.46 -11.57
C ALA A 261 0.66 -13.73 -12.68
N VAL A 262 1.37 -13.24 -13.71
CA VAL A 262 0.73 -12.61 -14.88
C VAL A 262 -0.14 -13.62 -15.61
N THR A 263 0.37 -14.82 -15.93
CA THR A 263 -0.38 -15.92 -16.54
C THR A 263 -1.64 -16.24 -15.72
N PHE A 264 -1.49 -16.42 -14.40
CA PHE A 264 -2.58 -16.78 -13.50
C PHE A 264 -3.74 -15.76 -13.49
N VAL A 265 -3.45 -14.46 -13.59
CA VAL A 265 -4.48 -13.41 -13.50
C VAL A 265 -4.99 -12.93 -14.85
N ARG A 266 -4.26 -13.13 -15.95
CA ARG A 266 -4.63 -12.61 -17.27
C ARG A 266 -5.15 -13.68 -18.23
N GLU A 267 -4.48 -14.83 -18.28
CA GLU A 267 -4.76 -15.82 -19.29
C GLU A 267 -6.13 -16.49 -19.08
N ARG A 268 -6.78 -16.78 -20.20
CA ARG A 268 -8.02 -17.55 -20.24
C ARG A 268 -8.18 -18.20 -21.60
N ASP A 269 -8.78 -19.37 -21.62
CA ASP A 269 -9.29 -19.98 -22.84
C ASP A 269 -10.64 -19.32 -23.20
N CYS A 270 -10.64 -18.52 -24.26
CA CYS A 270 -11.85 -17.83 -24.71
C CYS A 270 -12.88 -18.80 -25.33
N THR A 271 -12.52 -20.04 -25.63
CA THR A 271 -13.42 -21.06 -26.17
C THR A 271 -14.24 -21.76 -25.10
N ILE A 272 -13.78 -21.73 -23.84
CA ILE A 272 -14.46 -22.34 -22.71
C ILE A 272 -15.55 -21.42 -22.16
N PHE A 273 -16.77 -21.96 -22.08
CA PHE A 273 -17.88 -21.28 -21.44
C PHE A 273 -17.57 -20.99 -19.97
N LYS A 274 -17.81 -19.76 -19.50
CA LYS A 274 -17.49 -19.23 -18.15
C LYS A 274 -16.02 -18.94 -17.87
N SER A 275 -15.09 -19.10 -18.78
CA SER A 275 -13.67 -18.80 -18.54
C SER A 275 -13.41 -17.36 -18.06
N ALA A 276 -14.31 -16.41 -18.39
CA ALA A 276 -14.25 -15.04 -17.88
C ALA A 276 -14.54 -14.99 -16.36
N MET A 277 -15.48 -15.80 -15.86
CA MET A 277 -15.78 -15.89 -14.42
C MET A 277 -14.63 -16.57 -13.67
N ASP A 278 -14.09 -17.65 -14.21
CA ASP A 278 -12.94 -18.36 -13.63
C ASP A 278 -11.72 -17.43 -13.52
N ARG A 279 -11.52 -16.53 -14.50
CA ARG A 279 -10.48 -15.50 -14.43
C ARG A 279 -10.73 -14.51 -13.30
N VAL A 280 -11.95 -14.04 -13.12
CA VAL A 280 -12.31 -13.13 -12.01
C VAL A 280 -12.03 -13.81 -10.66
N GLU A 281 -12.43 -15.08 -10.49
CA GLU A 281 -12.16 -15.84 -9.27
C GLU A 281 -10.65 -15.96 -9.00
N ARG A 282 -9.83 -16.24 -10.03
CA ARG A 282 -8.37 -16.27 -9.88
C ARG A 282 -7.79 -14.91 -9.52
N GLN A 283 -8.30 -13.83 -10.10
CA GLN A 283 -7.89 -12.47 -9.76
C GLN A 283 -8.19 -12.14 -8.29
N GLU A 284 -9.39 -12.46 -7.81
CA GLU A 284 -9.77 -12.28 -6.41
C GLU A 284 -8.89 -13.09 -5.46
N GLN A 285 -8.64 -14.36 -5.79
CA GLN A 285 -7.74 -15.23 -5.03
C GLN A 285 -6.33 -14.66 -4.96
N TYR A 286 -5.77 -14.26 -6.10
CA TYR A 286 -4.43 -13.67 -6.17
C TYR A 286 -4.32 -12.39 -5.35
N ILE A 287 -5.27 -11.45 -5.52
CA ILE A 287 -5.27 -10.19 -4.78
C ILE A 287 -5.38 -10.44 -3.27
N SER A 288 -6.24 -11.35 -2.83
CA SER A 288 -6.39 -11.71 -1.41
C SER A 288 -5.08 -12.26 -0.82
N SER A 289 -4.43 -13.17 -1.55
CA SER A 289 -3.15 -13.77 -1.17
C SER A 289 -2.01 -12.73 -1.18
N LEU A 290 -1.98 -11.85 -2.18
CA LEU A 290 -1.02 -10.75 -2.28
C LEU A 290 -1.16 -9.79 -1.09
N VAL A 291 -2.37 -9.34 -0.77
CA VAL A 291 -2.64 -8.46 0.38
C VAL A 291 -2.15 -9.10 1.67
N THR A 292 -2.42 -10.38 1.87
CA THR A 292 -1.97 -11.14 3.05
C THR A 292 -0.44 -11.21 3.11
N THR A 293 0.20 -11.49 1.99
CA THR A 293 1.67 -11.58 1.86
C THR A 293 2.33 -10.24 2.14
N VAL A 294 1.87 -9.17 1.47
CA VAL A 294 2.38 -7.80 1.67
C VAL A 294 2.23 -7.37 3.13
N LYS A 295 1.04 -7.55 3.71
CA LYS A 295 0.76 -7.20 5.10
C LYS A 295 1.66 -7.95 6.10
N SER A 296 1.92 -9.24 5.86
CA SER A 296 2.87 -10.03 6.67
C SER A 296 4.29 -9.47 6.59
N LYS A 297 4.74 -9.08 5.39
CA LYS A 297 6.07 -8.49 5.18
C LYS A 297 6.19 -7.10 5.80
N LEU A 298 5.19 -6.24 5.62
CA LEU A 298 5.15 -4.90 6.24
C LEU A 298 5.16 -4.95 7.77
N LYS A 299 4.50 -5.94 8.38
CA LYS A 299 4.57 -6.16 9.84
C LYS A 299 5.97 -6.50 10.32
N ARG A 300 6.75 -7.25 9.53
CA ARG A 300 8.14 -7.63 9.84
C ARG A 300 9.12 -6.49 9.55
N ASN A 301 8.95 -5.83 8.42
CA ASN A 301 9.80 -4.74 7.96
C ASN A 301 8.98 -3.70 7.17
N PRO A 302 8.63 -2.55 7.78
CA PRO A 302 7.89 -1.49 7.10
C PRO A 302 8.60 -0.93 5.86
N MET A 303 9.94 -1.00 5.79
CA MET A 303 10.71 -0.56 4.61
C MET A 303 10.40 -1.38 3.35
N THR A 304 9.73 -2.51 3.49
CA THR A 304 9.25 -3.31 2.35
C THR A 304 8.39 -2.48 1.39
N ALA A 305 7.59 -1.53 1.89
CA ALA A 305 6.79 -0.64 1.04
C ALA A 305 7.67 0.18 0.09
N ILE A 306 8.75 0.75 0.61
CA ILE A 306 9.70 1.54 -0.21
C ILE A 306 10.42 0.63 -1.20
N SER A 307 10.89 -0.54 -0.76
CA SER A 307 11.57 -1.49 -1.64
C SER A 307 10.67 -1.96 -2.80
N ILE A 308 9.38 -2.15 -2.58
CA ILE A 308 8.41 -2.46 -3.65
C ILE A 308 8.27 -1.26 -4.60
N LEU A 309 8.10 -0.05 -4.07
CA LEU A 309 7.97 1.17 -4.87
C LEU A 309 9.21 1.40 -5.74
N ASP A 310 10.41 1.23 -5.16
CA ASP A 310 11.67 1.43 -5.89
C ASP A 310 11.78 0.45 -7.06
N LYS A 311 11.47 -0.83 -6.86
CA LYS A 311 11.45 -1.84 -7.93
C LYS A 311 10.44 -1.52 -9.03
N LEU A 312 9.25 -1.06 -8.66
CA LEU A 312 8.22 -0.64 -9.61
C LEU A 312 8.68 0.56 -10.45
N LYS A 313 9.37 1.53 -9.82
CA LYS A 313 9.95 2.68 -10.53
C LYS A 313 11.13 2.29 -11.41
N GLU A 314 12.01 1.41 -10.95
CA GLU A 314 13.13 0.88 -11.73
C GLU A 314 12.66 0.11 -12.98
N SER A 315 11.52 -0.57 -12.88
CA SER A 315 10.90 -1.30 -14.00
C SER A 315 9.98 -0.41 -14.86
N ASP A 316 9.83 0.86 -14.53
CA ASP A 316 8.98 1.84 -15.22
C ASP A 316 7.52 1.35 -15.41
N CYS A 317 6.99 0.72 -14.37
CA CYS A 317 5.62 0.16 -14.36
C CYS A 317 4.69 0.84 -13.34
N ILE A 318 5.14 1.92 -12.71
CA ILE A 318 4.33 2.74 -11.80
C ILE A 318 4.57 4.23 -12.03
N TYR A 319 3.48 4.99 -12.13
CA TYR A 319 3.48 6.44 -11.94
C TYR A 319 2.76 6.78 -10.64
N THR A 320 3.34 7.61 -9.80
CA THR A 320 2.67 8.12 -8.60
C THR A 320 3.32 9.42 -8.12
N ASP A 321 2.49 10.32 -7.60
CA ASP A 321 2.87 11.54 -6.90
C ASP A 321 2.99 11.33 -5.38
N ILE A 322 2.82 10.09 -4.89
CA ILE A 322 3.01 9.73 -3.48
C ILE A 322 4.51 9.71 -3.16
N SER A 323 4.91 10.51 -2.18
CA SER A 323 6.28 10.49 -1.66
C SER A 323 6.55 9.23 -0.80
N SER A 324 7.85 8.89 -0.64
CA SER A 324 8.24 7.74 0.20
C SER A 324 7.77 7.89 1.66
N SER A 325 7.73 9.12 2.19
CA SER A 325 7.22 9.38 3.55
C SER A 325 5.71 9.15 3.66
N GLU A 326 4.95 9.57 2.67
CA GLU A 326 3.51 9.35 2.59
C GLU A 326 3.20 7.85 2.44
N LEU A 327 3.94 7.14 1.58
CA LEU A 327 3.79 5.69 1.42
C LEU A 327 4.04 4.93 2.72
N MET A 328 5.08 5.30 3.48
CA MET A 328 5.35 4.70 4.79
C MET A 328 4.23 4.97 5.80
N TYR A 329 3.66 6.16 5.80
CA TYR A 329 2.50 6.49 6.63
C TYR A 329 1.27 5.66 6.26
N ILE A 330 0.97 5.55 4.96
CA ILE A 330 -0.14 4.74 4.42
C ILE A 330 0.05 3.26 4.79
N ALA A 331 1.24 2.71 4.58
CA ALA A 331 1.58 1.33 4.92
C ALA A 331 1.41 1.05 6.43
N GLN A 332 1.79 1.99 7.29
CA GLN A 332 1.58 1.86 8.74
C GLN A 332 0.08 1.81 9.09
N ILE A 333 -0.74 2.66 8.46
CA ILE A 333 -2.19 2.62 8.67
C ILE A 333 -2.75 1.26 8.20
N ALA A 334 -2.43 0.82 6.99
CA ALA A 334 -2.91 -0.45 6.45
C ALA A 334 -2.57 -1.65 7.35
N VAL A 335 -1.39 -1.66 7.96
CA VAL A 335 -1.00 -2.71 8.92
C VAL A 335 -1.78 -2.60 10.22
N ARG A 336 -1.96 -1.38 10.77
CA ARG A 336 -2.65 -1.15 12.06
C ARG A 336 -4.14 -1.43 11.99
N THR A 337 -4.80 -1.04 10.89
CA THR A 337 -6.25 -1.22 10.69
C THR A 337 -6.63 -2.68 10.43
N GLY A 338 -5.64 -3.52 10.18
CA GLY A 338 -5.92 -4.91 9.81
C GLY A 338 -6.56 -5.04 8.43
N PHE A 339 -6.30 -4.11 7.49
CA PHE A 339 -6.87 -4.11 6.16
C PHE A 339 -6.98 -5.52 5.56
N SER A 340 -8.14 -5.82 5.01
CA SER A 340 -8.47 -7.08 4.32
C SER A 340 -9.43 -6.78 3.16
N MET A 341 -9.78 -7.78 2.36
CA MET A 341 -10.74 -7.63 1.26
C MET A 341 -12.14 -7.16 1.74
N GLU A 342 -12.49 -7.36 3.00
CA GLU A 342 -13.73 -6.83 3.60
C GLU A 342 -13.79 -5.29 3.63
N ASN A 343 -12.64 -4.63 3.52
CA ASN A 343 -12.54 -3.17 3.42
C ASN A 343 -12.71 -2.65 1.98
N VAL A 344 -12.93 -3.54 1.01
CA VAL A 344 -13.19 -3.20 -0.39
C VAL A 344 -14.69 -3.24 -0.63
N VAL A 345 -15.25 -2.14 -1.11
CA VAL A 345 -16.70 -1.99 -1.37
C VAL A 345 -16.88 -1.44 -2.77
N THR A 346 -17.69 -2.08 -3.58
CA THR A 346 -18.09 -1.53 -4.88
C THR A 346 -19.08 -0.39 -4.69
N ILE A 347 -18.94 0.69 -5.45
CA ILE A 347 -19.92 1.78 -5.44
C ILE A 347 -21.29 1.25 -5.87
N PRO A 348 -22.42 1.76 -5.31
CA PRO A 348 -23.74 1.23 -5.62
C PRO A 348 -24.16 1.56 -7.07
N GLY A 349 -24.69 0.55 -7.75
CA GLY A 349 -25.19 0.64 -9.12
C GLY A 349 -25.52 -0.73 -9.68
N GLU A 350 -25.88 -0.78 -10.95
CA GLU A 350 -26.29 -2.00 -11.65
C GLU A 350 -25.69 -2.02 -13.07
N VAL A 351 -25.45 -3.23 -13.58
CA VAL A 351 -25.01 -3.44 -14.97
C VAL A 351 -26.21 -3.48 -15.89
N HIS A 352 -26.13 -2.73 -16.97
CA HIS A 352 -27.11 -2.74 -18.06
C HIS A 352 -26.41 -3.05 -19.38
N MET A 353 -27.14 -3.63 -20.33
CA MET A 353 -26.65 -3.78 -21.67
C MET A 353 -26.95 -2.48 -22.44
N GLY A 354 -25.91 -1.74 -22.80
CA GLY A 354 -25.99 -0.59 -23.70
C GLY A 354 -26.17 -1.01 -25.17
N GLU A 355 -26.04 -0.06 -26.08
CA GLU A 355 -26.20 -0.36 -27.53
C GLU A 355 -25.11 -1.30 -28.07
N GLN A 356 -23.89 -1.22 -27.54
CA GLN A 356 -22.72 -1.98 -28.02
C GLN A 356 -21.98 -2.72 -26.92
N PHE A 357 -21.98 -2.21 -25.69
CA PHE A 357 -21.20 -2.71 -24.56
C PHE A 357 -22.03 -2.74 -23.29
N GLU A 358 -21.56 -3.48 -22.29
CA GLU A 358 -22.06 -3.39 -20.93
C GLU A 358 -21.76 -2.01 -20.32
N GLU A 359 -22.74 -1.46 -19.60
CA GLU A 359 -22.65 -0.17 -18.94
C GLU A 359 -22.98 -0.36 -17.45
N TYR A 360 -22.23 0.27 -16.57
CA TYR A 360 -22.51 0.31 -15.15
C TYR A 360 -23.15 1.66 -14.79
N HIS A 361 -24.42 1.65 -14.43
CA HIS A 361 -25.15 2.83 -14.02
C HIS A 361 -25.23 2.92 -12.49
N THR A 362 -24.69 4.00 -11.92
CA THR A 362 -24.72 4.21 -10.47
C THR A 362 -26.14 4.50 -9.97
N ASP A 363 -26.53 3.90 -8.85
CA ASP A 363 -27.68 4.38 -8.09
C ASP A 363 -27.31 5.70 -7.40
N SER A 364 -27.74 6.79 -7.98
CA SER A 364 -27.40 8.15 -7.52
C SER A 364 -27.85 8.42 -6.08
N THR A 365 -28.95 7.83 -5.64
CA THR A 365 -29.48 8.00 -4.27
C THR A 365 -28.63 7.23 -3.26
N ALA A 366 -28.34 5.97 -3.56
CA ALA A 366 -27.51 5.12 -2.71
C ALA A 366 -26.06 5.62 -2.68
N LEU A 367 -25.51 6.06 -3.83
CA LEU A 367 -24.16 6.63 -3.93
C LEU A 367 -24.05 7.92 -3.10
N LYS A 368 -24.99 8.85 -3.25
CA LYS A 368 -25.01 10.08 -2.45
C LYS A 368 -25.11 9.80 -0.96
N LYS A 369 -25.95 8.85 -0.57
CA LYS A 369 -26.06 8.41 0.84
C LYS A 369 -24.74 7.83 1.33
N MET A 370 -24.11 6.92 0.58
CA MET A 370 -22.83 6.33 0.91
C MET A 370 -21.76 7.41 1.10
N ILE A 371 -21.69 8.39 0.18
CA ILE A 371 -20.73 9.48 0.26
C ILE A 371 -20.94 10.33 1.51
N LEU A 372 -22.16 10.71 1.82
CA LEU A 372 -22.47 11.49 3.04
C LEU A 372 -22.11 10.72 4.31
N GLU A 373 -22.37 9.41 4.37
CA GLU A 373 -22.07 8.58 5.54
C GLU A 373 -20.56 8.33 5.72
N LYS A 374 -19.79 8.28 4.63
CA LYS A 374 -18.38 7.88 4.67
C LYS A 374 -17.42 9.06 4.66
N PHE A 375 -17.76 10.14 3.95
CA PHE A 375 -16.86 11.26 3.72
C PHE A 375 -17.27 12.54 4.47
N TYR A 376 -18.44 12.59 5.03
CA TYR A 376 -18.97 13.77 5.72
C TYR A 376 -19.27 13.50 7.18
N THR A 377 -19.31 14.58 7.96
CA THR A 377 -19.74 14.56 9.35
C THR A 377 -21.05 15.35 9.45
N LYS A 378 -22.07 14.74 10.04
CA LYS A 378 -23.32 15.45 10.32
C LYS A 378 -23.11 16.46 11.43
N VAL A 379 -23.45 17.73 11.19
CA VAL A 379 -23.26 18.84 12.15
C VAL A 379 -24.57 19.36 12.73
N LYS A 380 -25.68 19.12 12.08
CA LYS A 380 -27.07 19.37 12.55
C LYS A 380 -28.04 18.31 12.03
#